data_0ae4a35e437cefdd63900d6bc5969bf4
#
_entry.id   0ae4a35e437cefdd63900d6bc5969bf4
#
_cell.length_a   1.000
_cell.length_b   1.000
_cell.length_c   1.000
_cell.angle_alpha   90.00
_cell.angle_beta   90.00
_cell.angle_gamma   90.00
#
_symmetry.space_group_name_H-M   'P 1'
#
loop_
_entity.id
_entity.type
_entity.pdbx_description
1 polymer ?
#
loop_
_entity_poly.entity_id
_entity_poly.type
_entity_poly.pdbx_seq_one_letter_code
_entity_poly.pdbx_strand_id
1 'polypeptide(L)'
;RNTFENIHNKFPKLLSKICSKHNKKLIHLSALGLEDAKDSAYASSKLNGEESIKNNLPSATILKPSIVYSVDDKFTTKFMSMLSLLPIFPLYYNGATKFCPVHASDVSEVIFKVISNEIYSKSIEVIGPEVITFKEILQKLLIAINKKRVLLPLPLFIAKASASIFQLLPTPLITNDQLNLLKYDNIKSKNGVTNFDIG
;
A
#
# COMPACT_ATOMS: atom_id res chain seq x y z
N ARG A 1 -0.58 3.59 -23.08
CA ARG A 1 0.37 2.97 -22.14
C ARG A 1 -0.12 3.25 -20.72
N ASN A 2 -0.23 2.22 -19.88
CA ASN A 2 -0.65 2.37 -18.49
C ASN A 2 0.53 2.98 -17.70
N THR A 3 0.41 4.26 -17.35
CA THR A 3 1.36 4.98 -16.50
C THR A 3 0.70 5.25 -15.15
N PHE A 4 1.49 5.50 -14.11
CA PHE A 4 0.98 5.94 -12.81
C PHE A 4 0.05 7.15 -12.95
N GLU A 5 0.44 8.14 -13.75
CA GLU A 5 -0.37 9.33 -14.02
C GLU A 5 -1.74 9.01 -14.61
N ASN A 6 -1.80 8.11 -15.57
CA ASN A 6 -3.06 7.75 -16.21
C ASN A 6 -4.00 6.99 -15.27
N ILE A 7 -3.45 6.02 -14.50
CA ILE A 7 -4.25 5.13 -13.66
C ILE A 7 -4.59 5.79 -12.32
N HIS A 8 -3.62 6.48 -11.69
CA HIS A 8 -3.80 6.97 -10.32
C HIS A 8 -4.35 8.40 -10.26
N ASN A 9 -4.22 9.20 -11.33
CA ASN A 9 -4.70 10.57 -11.36
C ASN A 9 -5.78 10.80 -12.43
N LYS A 10 -5.46 10.63 -13.72
CA LYS A 10 -6.40 10.98 -14.79
C LYS A 10 -7.68 10.15 -14.77
N PHE A 11 -7.59 8.84 -14.53
CA PHE A 11 -8.76 7.98 -14.46
C PHE A 11 -9.65 8.31 -13.24
N PRO A 12 -9.16 8.39 -12.00
CA PRO A 12 -9.95 8.83 -10.85
C PRO A 12 -10.55 10.23 -11.02
N LYS A 13 -9.80 11.17 -11.62
CA LYS A 13 -10.31 12.51 -11.95
C LYS A 13 -11.50 12.45 -12.92
N LEU A 14 -11.43 11.63 -13.96
CA LEU A 14 -12.54 11.46 -14.91
C LEU A 14 -13.73 10.80 -14.21
N LEU A 15 -13.49 9.72 -13.45
CA LEU A 15 -14.55 9.00 -12.75
C LEU A 15 -15.26 9.89 -11.73
N SER A 16 -14.54 10.69 -10.96
CA SER A 16 -15.12 11.62 -9.98
C SER A 16 -16.00 12.67 -10.64
N LYS A 17 -15.62 13.19 -11.82
CA LYS A 17 -16.46 14.12 -12.60
C LYS A 17 -17.74 13.45 -13.07
N ILE A 18 -17.66 12.20 -13.56
CA ILE A 18 -18.84 11.45 -14.01
C ILE A 18 -19.77 11.18 -12.83
N CYS A 19 -19.23 10.72 -11.69
CA CYS A 19 -20.01 10.47 -10.48
C CYS A 19 -20.69 11.76 -9.98
N SER A 20 -20.00 12.89 -9.99
CA SER A 20 -20.56 14.20 -9.63
C SER A 20 -21.71 14.58 -10.55
N LYS A 21 -21.51 14.49 -11.88
CA LYS A 21 -22.54 14.82 -12.88
C LYS A 21 -23.80 13.98 -12.74
N HIS A 22 -23.66 12.71 -12.36
CA HIS A 22 -24.79 11.76 -12.26
C HIS A 22 -25.25 11.51 -10.83
N ASN A 23 -24.79 12.32 -9.87
CA ASN A 23 -25.11 12.18 -8.44
C ASN A 23 -24.90 10.75 -7.91
N LYS A 24 -23.72 10.17 -8.23
CA LYS A 24 -23.34 8.82 -7.81
C LYS A 24 -22.29 8.88 -6.70
N LYS A 25 -22.37 7.94 -5.74
CA LYS A 25 -21.33 7.74 -4.75
C LYS A 25 -20.04 7.24 -5.41
N LEU A 26 -18.92 7.64 -4.86
CA LEU A 26 -17.60 7.14 -5.23
C LEU A 26 -16.84 6.73 -3.97
N ILE A 27 -16.38 5.49 -3.94
CA ILE A 27 -15.41 4.98 -2.97
C ILE A 27 -14.11 4.74 -3.73
N HIS A 28 -13.04 5.41 -3.29
CA HIS A 28 -11.73 5.31 -3.92
C HIS A 28 -10.74 4.61 -3.01
N LEU A 29 -10.08 3.57 -3.52
CA LEU A 29 -8.99 2.88 -2.82
C LEU A 29 -7.66 3.58 -3.11
N SER A 30 -7.17 4.32 -2.13
CA SER A 30 -5.83 4.90 -2.12
C SER A 30 -4.84 3.98 -1.37
N ALA A 31 -3.93 4.53 -0.61
CA ALA A 31 -3.04 3.79 0.28
C ALA A 31 -2.66 4.65 1.50
N LEU A 32 -2.28 3.99 2.58
CA LEU A 32 -1.81 4.63 3.81
C LEU A 32 -0.37 5.13 3.65
N GLY A 33 0.01 6.20 4.35
CA GLY A 33 1.39 6.69 4.44
C GLY A 33 1.94 7.37 3.18
N LEU A 34 1.10 7.74 2.22
CA LEU A 34 1.54 8.38 0.98
C LEU A 34 2.06 9.80 1.20
N GLU A 35 1.55 10.49 2.21
CA GLU A 35 1.87 11.89 2.51
C GLU A 35 3.34 12.09 2.86
N ASP A 36 3.97 11.09 3.47
CA ASP A 36 5.39 11.11 3.85
C ASP A 36 6.30 10.67 2.69
N ALA A 37 5.79 9.87 1.75
CA ALA A 37 6.55 9.26 0.66
C ALA A 37 6.48 10.03 -0.66
N LYS A 38 6.47 11.37 -0.63
CA LYS A 38 6.33 12.24 -1.83
C LYS A 38 7.48 12.11 -2.83
N ASP A 39 8.61 11.57 -2.44
CA ASP A 39 9.73 11.23 -3.31
C ASP A 39 9.49 9.94 -4.14
N SER A 40 8.39 9.21 -3.89
CA SER A 40 7.91 8.11 -4.72
C SER A 40 6.95 8.62 -5.80
N ALA A 41 7.20 8.23 -7.05
CA ALA A 41 6.30 8.54 -8.17
C ALA A 41 4.92 7.88 -8.01
N TYR A 42 4.87 6.68 -7.42
CA TYR A 42 3.64 6.00 -7.06
C TYR A 42 2.84 6.82 -6.03
N ALA A 43 3.46 7.21 -4.92
CA ALA A 43 2.79 7.96 -3.86
C ALA A 43 2.28 9.32 -4.37
N SER A 44 3.14 10.09 -5.04
CA SER A 44 2.76 11.38 -5.63
C SER A 44 1.59 11.26 -6.60
N SER A 45 1.59 10.24 -7.47
CA SER A 45 0.50 10.05 -8.44
C SER A 45 -0.82 9.71 -7.76
N LYS A 46 -0.82 8.91 -6.69
CA LYS A 46 -2.02 8.60 -5.91
C LYS A 46 -2.56 9.82 -5.15
N LEU A 47 -1.68 10.59 -4.52
CA LEU A 47 -2.08 11.84 -3.84
C LEU A 47 -2.72 12.84 -4.82
N ASN A 48 -2.17 13.00 -6.02
CA ASN A 48 -2.78 13.83 -7.07
C ASN A 48 -4.18 13.32 -7.46
N GLY A 49 -4.37 12.01 -7.48
CA GLY A 49 -5.68 11.39 -7.70
C GLY A 49 -6.67 11.68 -6.58
N GLU A 50 -6.25 11.55 -5.31
CA GLU A 50 -7.07 11.91 -4.16
C GLU A 50 -7.51 13.37 -4.20
N GLU A 51 -6.57 14.28 -4.49
CA GLU A 51 -6.86 15.71 -4.62
C GLU A 51 -7.85 15.99 -5.76
N SER A 52 -7.65 15.35 -6.91
CA SER A 52 -8.57 15.46 -8.04
C SER A 52 -9.98 14.98 -7.69
N ILE A 53 -10.12 13.90 -6.92
CA ILE A 53 -11.42 13.40 -6.44
C ILE A 53 -12.04 14.40 -5.47
N LYS A 54 -11.31 14.85 -4.46
CA LYS A 54 -11.79 15.80 -3.43
C LYS A 54 -12.32 17.09 -4.08
N ASN A 55 -11.64 17.59 -5.12
CA ASN A 55 -12.03 18.80 -5.84
C ASN A 55 -13.28 18.61 -6.72
N ASN A 56 -13.45 17.43 -7.34
CA ASN A 56 -14.58 17.17 -8.24
C ASN A 56 -15.82 16.60 -7.53
N LEU A 57 -15.62 15.83 -6.45
CA LEU A 57 -16.67 15.15 -5.70
C LEU A 57 -16.33 15.14 -4.20
N PRO A 58 -16.55 16.25 -3.47
CA PRO A 58 -16.22 16.36 -2.05
C PRO A 58 -16.93 15.36 -1.12
N SER A 59 -17.99 14.71 -1.62
CA SER A 59 -18.72 13.64 -0.94
C SER A 59 -18.15 12.25 -1.14
N ALA A 60 -17.09 12.10 -1.94
CA ALA A 60 -16.42 10.81 -2.12
C ALA A 60 -15.76 10.34 -0.84
N THR A 61 -15.77 9.03 -0.61
CA THR A 61 -15.02 8.38 0.48
C THR A 61 -13.70 7.83 -0.06
N ILE A 62 -12.59 8.19 0.57
CA ILE A 62 -11.27 7.70 0.24
C ILE A 62 -10.84 6.71 1.31
N LEU A 63 -10.64 5.45 0.92
CA LEU A 63 -10.09 4.42 1.80
C LEU A 63 -8.59 4.33 1.60
N LYS A 64 -7.85 4.39 2.69
CA LYS A 64 -6.38 4.32 2.73
C LYS A 64 -5.94 3.05 3.46
N PRO A 65 -5.95 1.90 2.77
CA PRO A 65 -5.48 0.67 3.39
C PRO A 65 -3.97 0.67 3.57
N SER A 66 -3.50 0.04 4.66
CA SER A 66 -2.13 -0.44 4.79
C SER A 66 -1.90 -1.60 3.82
N ILE A 67 -0.86 -2.41 4.01
CA ILE A 67 -0.65 -3.61 3.20
C ILE A 67 -1.87 -4.52 3.33
N VAL A 68 -2.56 -4.74 2.23
CA VAL A 68 -3.68 -5.69 2.18
C VAL A 68 -3.14 -7.08 1.87
N TYR A 69 -3.48 -8.06 2.69
CA TYR A 69 -3.10 -9.44 2.48
C TYR A 69 -4.32 -10.37 2.37
N SER A 70 -4.15 -11.44 1.63
CA SER A 70 -5.13 -12.52 1.45
C SER A 70 -4.43 -13.77 0.94
N VAL A 71 -5.19 -14.83 0.66
CA VAL A 71 -4.64 -16.08 0.10
C VAL A 71 -3.92 -15.84 -1.24
N ASP A 72 -4.45 -14.94 -2.08
CA ASP A 72 -3.96 -14.69 -3.45
C ASP A 72 -3.40 -13.28 -3.65
N ASP A 73 -2.98 -12.58 -2.57
CA ASP A 73 -2.43 -11.25 -2.71
C ASP A 73 -1.05 -11.26 -3.39
N LYS A 74 -0.73 -10.12 -4.07
CA LYS A 74 0.54 -10.00 -4.80
C LYS A 74 1.73 -9.67 -3.90
N PHE A 75 1.50 -9.21 -2.67
CA PHE A 75 2.57 -8.83 -1.76
C PHE A 75 3.14 -10.05 -1.05
N THR A 76 2.33 -10.78 -0.28
CA THR A 76 2.81 -11.94 0.49
C THR A 76 3.25 -13.08 -0.42
N THR A 77 2.49 -13.38 -1.48
CA THR A 77 2.84 -14.44 -2.45
C THR A 77 4.15 -14.16 -3.17
N LYS A 78 4.41 -12.89 -3.55
CA LYS A 78 5.69 -12.49 -4.15
C LYS A 78 6.85 -12.73 -3.17
N PHE A 79 6.72 -12.26 -1.93
CA PHE A 79 7.79 -12.45 -0.92
C PHE A 79 7.97 -13.91 -0.54
N MET A 80 6.90 -14.69 -0.39
CA MET A 80 7.01 -16.15 -0.16
C MET A 80 7.75 -16.85 -1.30
N SER A 81 7.45 -16.52 -2.55
CA SER A 81 8.17 -17.05 -3.72
C SER A 81 9.66 -16.73 -3.66
N MET A 82 10.02 -15.47 -3.38
CA MET A 82 11.41 -15.04 -3.26
C MET A 82 12.14 -15.72 -2.10
N LEU A 83 11.50 -15.80 -0.92
CA LEU A 83 12.02 -16.48 0.26
C LEU A 83 12.15 -17.99 0.05
N SER A 84 11.32 -18.58 -0.78
CA SER A 84 11.43 -20.01 -1.15
C SER A 84 12.66 -20.29 -2.00
N LEU A 85 13.03 -19.35 -2.87
CA LEU A 85 14.11 -19.50 -3.84
C LEU A 85 15.47 -19.06 -3.29
N LEU A 86 15.53 -17.91 -2.60
CA LEU A 86 16.77 -17.29 -2.17
C LEU A 86 17.22 -17.75 -0.79
N PRO A 87 18.45 -18.27 -0.61
CA PRO A 87 18.97 -18.66 0.70
C PRO A 87 19.25 -17.45 1.61
N ILE A 88 19.58 -16.30 1.01
CA ILE A 88 19.82 -15.02 1.69
C ILE A 88 18.87 -14.00 1.10
N PHE A 89 18.14 -13.28 1.96
CA PHE A 89 17.20 -12.24 1.55
C PHE A 89 17.66 -10.87 2.07
N PRO A 90 17.76 -9.84 1.20
CA PRO A 90 18.21 -8.52 1.60
C PRO A 90 17.15 -7.79 2.43
N LEU A 91 17.55 -7.23 3.57
CA LEU A 91 16.73 -6.32 4.36
C LEU A 91 17.09 -4.87 4.04
N TYR A 92 16.20 -4.20 3.33
CA TYR A 92 16.30 -2.77 3.09
C TYR A 92 15.90 -2.02 4.37
N TYR A 93 16.61 -0.93 4.68
CA TYR A 93 16.42 -0.14 5.91
C TYR A 93 16.42 -1.02 7.19
N ASN A 94 17.25 -2.06 7.22
CA ASN A 94 17.32 -3.06 8.29
C ASN A 94 15.98 -3.80 8.53
N GLY A 95 15.02 -3.69 7.63
CA GLY A 95 13.68 -4.21 7.80
C GLY A 95 12.86 -3.50 8.88
N ALA A 96 13.25 -2.29 9.27
CA ALA A 96 12.64 -1.56 10.40
C ALA A 96 11.34 -0.84 10.02
N THR A 97 11.04 -0.68 8.73
CA THR A 97 9.80 -0.04 8.26
C THR A 97 8.57 -0.73 8.85
N LYS A 98 7.68 0.04 9.42
CA LYS A 98 6.48 -0.46 10.12
C LYS A 98 5.26 -0.44 9.21
N PHE A 99 4.39 -1.42 9.44
CA PHE A 99 3.14 -1.60 8.72
C PHE A 99 2.04 -2.03 9.69
N CYS A 100 0.78 -1.80 9.29
CA CYS A 100 -0.42 -2.34 9.94
C CYS A 100 -1.18 -3.24 8.95
N PRO A 101 -0.65 -4.44 8.59
CA PRO A 101 -1.25 -5.29 7.57
C PRO A 101 -2.71 -5.58 7.89
N VAL A 102 -3.59 -5.43 6.91
CA VAL A 102 -5.03 -5.63 7.03
C VAL A 102 -5.50 -6.75 6.10
N HIS A 103 -6.40 -7.60 6.57
CA HIS A 103 -6.95 -8.66 5.71
C HIS A 103 -7.94 -8.08 4.70
N ALA A 104 -8.00 -8.69 3.51
CA ALA A 104 -8.88 -8.21 2.43
C ALA A 104 -10.37 -8.24 2.81
N SER A 105 -10.80 -9.17 3.69
CA SER A 105 -12.17 -9.19 4.22
C SER A 105 -12.53 -7.92 4.98
N ASP A 106 -11.60 -7.42 5.79
CA ASP A 106 -11.83 -6.23 6.63
C ASP A 106 -11.95 -4.98 5.75
N VAL A 107 -11.13 -4.90 4.69
CA VAL A 107 -11.27 -3.84 3.67
C VAL A 107 -12.64 -3.93 3.00
N SER A 108 -13.10 -5.14 2.66
CA SER A 108 -14.40 -5.37 2.04
C SER A 108 -15.55 -5.01 2.97
N GLU A 109 -15.42 -5.30 4.26
CA GLU A 109 -16.41 -4.92 5.28
C GLU A 109 -16.54 -3.40 5.40
N VAL A 110 -15.42 -2.67 5.44
CA VAL A 110 -15.45 -1.20 5.44
C VAL A 110 -16.13 -0.65 4.19
N ILE A 111 -15.83 -1.20 3.01
CA ILE A 111 -16.50 -0.82 1.76
C ILE A 111 -18.01 -1.06 1.86
N PHE A 112 -18.42 -2.21 2.36
CA PHE A 112 -19.84 -2.55 2.53
C PHE A 112 -20.54 -1.56 3.47
N LYS A 113 -19.96 -1.26 4.63
CA LYS A 113 -20.51 -0.28 5.60
C LYS A 113 -20.65 1.12 4.99
N VAL A 114 -19.69 1.55 4.17
CA VAL A 114 -19.78 2.83 3.43
C VAL A 114 -20.91 2.80 2.40
N ILE A 115 -21.08 1.70 1.66
CA ILE A 115 -22.16 1.55 0.67
C ILE A 115 -23.53 1.57 1.36
N SER A 116 -23.66 0.86 2.48
CA SER A 116 -24.90 0.74 3.28
C SER A 116 -25.24 2.01 4.05
N ASN A 117 -24.44 3.06 3.97
CA ASN A 117 -24.58 4.32 4.74
C ASN A 117 -24.46 4.16 6.26
N GLU A 118 -23.78 3.15 6.74
CA GLU A 118 -23.48 2.96 8.14
C GLU A 118 -22.31 3.84 8.60
N ILE A 119 -21.46 4.22 7.66
CA ILE A 119 -20.27 5.05 7.89
C ILE A 119 -20.29 6.28 7.00
N TYR A 120 -20.06 7.45 7.62
CA TYR A 120 -19.98 8.76 6.96
C TYR A 120 -18.63 9.40 7.26
N SER A 121 -17.59 9.01 6.52
CA SER A 121 -16.29 9.65 6.61
C SER A 121 -15.71 9.89 5.23
N LYS A 122 -15.07 11.05 5.06
CA LYS A 122 -14.42 11.43 3.78
C LYS A 122 -13.11 10.67 3.55
N SER A 123 -12.45 10.24 4.62
CA SER A 123 -11.21 9.49 4.56
C SER A 123 -11.12 8.52 5.71
N ILE A 124 -10.82 7.26 5.41
CA ILE A 124 -10.72 6.18 6.39
C ILE A 124 -9.40 5.45 6.17
N GLU A 125 -8.58 5.38 7.19
CA GLU A 125 -7.38 4.56 7.22
C GLU A 125 -7.79 3.12 7.58
N VAL A 126 -7.60 2.19 6.66
CA VAL A 126 -7.99 0.79 6.87
C VAL A 126 -6.76 -0.01 7.27
N ILE A 127 -6.68 -0.33 8.57
CA ILE A 127 -5.50 -0.93 9.19
C ILE A 127 -5.87 -2.24 9.91
N GLY A 128 -4.88 -3.12 10.00
CA GLY A 128 -4.97 -4.30 10.87
C GLY A 128 -4.66 -3.98 12.34
N PRO A 129 -4.88 -4.94 13.24
CA PRO A 129 -4.76 -4.72 14.69
C PRO A 129 -3.31 -4.61 15.20
N GLU A 130 -2.34 -5.07 14.42
CA GLU A 130 -0.94 -5.12 14.83
C GLU A 130 -0.07 -4.16 14.01
N VAL A 131 0.85 -3.47 14.70
CA VAL A 131 1.96 -2.75 14.06
C VAL A 131 3.16 -3.68 14.04
N ILE A 132 3.59 -4.10 12.86
CA ILE A 132 4.73 -5.01 12.68
C ILE A 132 5.74 -4.45 11.69
N THR A 133 7.01 -4.78 11.88
CA THR A 133 8.10 -4.37 10.99
C THR A 133 8.13 -5.23 9.72
N PHE A 134 8.75 -4.71 8.67
CA PHE A 134 8.98 -5.50 7.44
C PHE A 134 9.74 -6.80 7.72
N LYS A 135 10.73 -6.75 8.64
CA LYS A 135 11.47 -7.94 9.07
C LYS A 135 10.54 -8.98 9.71
N GLU A 136 9.63 -8.56 10.60
CA GLU A 136 8.67 -9.46 11.24
C GLU A 136 7.68 -10.05 10.22
N ILE A 137 7.25 -9.26 9.22
CA ILE A 137 6.45 -9.80 8.11
C ILE A 137 7.19 -10.95 7.43
N LEU A 138 8.45 -10.73 7.03
CA LEU A 138 9.26 -11.76 6.38
C LEU A 138 9.47 -12.99 7.26
N GLN A 139 9.66 -12.80 8.58
CA GLN A 139 9.76 -13.91 9.53
C GLN A 139 8.45 -14.72 9.63
N LYS A 140 7.29 -14.04 9.71
CA LYS A 140 5.98 -14.71 9.67
C LYS A 140 5.79 -15.50 8.36
N LEU A 141 6.20 -14.94 7.22
CA LEU A 141 6.15 -15.64 5.92
C LEU A 141 7.08 -16.85 5.88
N LEU A 142 8.29 -16.76 6.43
CA LEU A 142 9.23 -17.90 6.53
C LEU A 142 8.67 -19.05 7.35
N ILE A 143 7.98 -18.75 8.45
CA ILE A 143 7.27 -19.75 9.26
C ILE A 143 6.17 -20.39 8.43
N ALA A 144 5.35 -19.61 7.72
CA ALA A 144 4.26 -20.11 6.90
C ALA A 144 4.70 -21.08 5.79
N ILE A 145 5.86 -20.81 5.16
CA ILE A 145 6.43 -21.69 4.12
C ILE A 145 7.38 -22.76 4.67
N ASN A 146 7.51 -22.88 5.99
CA ASN A 146 8.43 -23.80 6.69
C ASN A 146 9.88 -23.75 6.15
N LYS A 147 10.43 -22.54 6.02
CA LYS A 147 11.80 -22.30 5.52
C LYS A 147 12.60 -21.47 6.53
N LYS A 148 13.91 -21.75 6.58
CA LYS A 148 14.88 -20.92 7.30
C LYS A 148 15.76 -20.20 6.29
N ARG A 149 15.82 -18.86 6.37
CA ARG A 149 16.63 -18.01 5.49
C ARG A 149 17.37 -16.96 6.30
N VAL A 150 18.51 -16.54 5.77
CA VAL A 150 19.27 -15.43 6.36
C VAL A 150 18.66 -14.12 5.84
N LEU A 151 18.14 -13.30 6.76
CA LEU A 151 17.69 -11.94 6.46
C LEU A 151 18.86 -11.00 6.72
N LEU A 152 19.51 -10.54 5.65
CA LEU A 152 20.76 -9.76 5.71
C LEU A 152 20.50 -8.26 5.55
N PRO A 153 20.75 -7.42 6.57
CA PRO A 153 20.69 -5.98 6.42
C PRO A 153 21.66 -5.49 5.34
N LEU A 154 21.16 -4.71 4.38
CA LEU A 154 21.97 -4.12 3.31
C LEU A 154 22.22 -2.63 3.56
N PRO A 155 23.47 -2.16 3.46
CA PRO A 155 23.76 -0.74 3.35
C PRO A 155 23.00 -0.07 2.20
N LEU A 156 22.53 1.17 2.42
CA LEU A 156 21.63 1.85 1.48
C LEU A 156 22.21 2.03 0.07
N PHE A 157 23.53 2.23 -0.05
CA PHE A 157 24.20 2.37 -1.35
C PHE A 157 24.17 1.05 -2.15
N ILE A 158 24.33 -0.11 -1.48
CA ILE A 158 24.20 -1.43 -2.10
C ILE A 158 22.73 -1.69 -2.49
N ALA A 159 21.79 -1.30 -1.62
CA ALA A 159 20.37 -1.42 -1.88
C ALA A 159 19.95 -0.66 -3.16
N LYS A 160 20.39 0.59 -3.32
CA LYS A 160 20.11 1.40 -4.51
C LYS A 160 20.75 0.82 -5.78
N ALA A 161 22.02 0.39 -5.70
CA ALA A 161 22.71 -0.24 -6.82
C ALA A 161 22.02 -1.54 -7.25
N SER A 162 21.65 -2.40 -6.30
CA SER A 162 20.94 -3.66 -6.58
C SER A 162 19.54 -3.42 -7.17
N ALA A 163 18.78 -2.46 -6.65
CA ALA A 163 17.47 -2.11 -7.19
C ALA A 163 17.56 -1.60 -8.64
N SER A 164 18.60 -0.80 -8.97
CA SER A 164 18.85 -0.32 -10.34
C SER A 164 19.16 -1.46 -11.31
N ILE A 165 19.87 -2.49 -10.87
CA ILE A 165 20.15 -3.69 -11.68
C ILE A 165 18.90 -4.55 -11.80
N PHE A 166 18.18 -4.79 -10.69
CA PHE A 166 16.98 -5.63 -10.69
C PHE A 166 15.82 -5.04 -11.50
N GLN A 167 15.76 -3.72 -11.69
CA GLN A 167 14.79 -3.09 -12.57
C GLN A 167 14.91 -3.49 -14.04
N LEU A 168 16.07 -3.98 -14.47
CA LEU A 168 16.31 -4.44 -15.84
C LEU A 168 15.75 -5.84 -16.09
N LEU A 169 15.38 -6.57 -15.04
CA LEU A 169 14.77 -7.90 -15.17
C LEU A 169 13.33 -7.77 -15.68
N PRO A 170 12.84 -8.75 -16.46
CA PRO A 170 11.44 -8.78 -16.92
C PRO A 170 10.43 -8.72 -15.78
N THR A 171 10.77 -9.32 -14.64
CA THR A 171 10.01 -9.26 -13.37
C THR A 171 10.93 -8.76 -12.26
N PRO A 172 10.99 -7.44 -12.03
CA PRO A 172 11.91 -6.88 -11.05
C PRO A 172 11.56 -7.35 -9.63
N LEU A 173 12.58 -7.78 -8.89
CA LEU A 173 12.45 -8.18 -7.48
C LEU A 173 12.00 -6.99 -6.63
N ILE A 174 12.66 -5.84 -6.83
CA ILE A 174 12.33 -4.55 -6.23
C ILE A 174 12.69 -3.43 -7.20
N THR A 175 11.90 -2.37 -7.23
CA THR A 175 12.19 -1.15 -8.00
C THR A 175 12.71 -0.05 -7.08
N ASN A 176 13.39 0.96 -7.64
CA ASN A 176 13.83 2.13 -6.88
C ASN A 176 12.65 2.85 -6.21
N ASP A 177 11.50 2.91 -6.87
CA ASP A 177 10.29 3.52 -6.29
C ASP A 177 9.76 2.73 -5.09
N GLN A 178 9.75 1.39 -5.17
CA GLN A 178 9.41 0.53 -4.03
C GLN A 178 10.42 0.65 -2.88
N LEU A 179 11.71 0.82 -3.20
CA LEU A 179 12.72 1.07 -2.19
C LEU A 179 12.51 2.42 -1.49
N ASN A 180 12.10 3.44 -2.22
CA ASN A 180 11.74 4.74 -1.65
C ASN A 180 10.53 4.62 -0.71
N LEU A 181 9.51 3.83 -1.07
CA LEU A 181 8.35 3.58 -0.21
C LEU A 181 8.74 2.89 1.12
N LEU A 182 9.69 1.95 1.08
CA LEU A 182 10.17 1.25 2.27
C LEU A 182 10.94 2.15 3.26
N LYS A 183 11.23 3.39 2.91
CA LYS A 183 11.85 4.38 3.80
C LYS A 183 10.85 4.92 4.83
N TYR A 184 9.56 4.88 4.54
CA TYR A 184 8.50 5.51 5.30
C TYR A 184 7.59 4.45 5.94
N ASP A 185 7.22 4.68 7.19
CA ASP A 185 6.28 3.83 7.90
C ASP A 185 4.88 3.92 7.27
N ASN A 186 4.19 2.79 7.21
CA ASN A 186 2.84 2.66 6.70
C ASN A 186 1.89 2.29 7.84
N ILE A 187 1.75 3.20 8.80
CA ILE A 187 0.98 3.04 10.04
C ILE A 187 -0.05 4.16 10.19
N LYS A 188 -0.97 4.01 11.15
CA LYS A 188 -1.98 5.03 11.47
C LYS A 188 -1.35 6.42 11.57
N SER A 189 -1.93 7.40 10.89
CA SER A 189 -1.54 8.79 11.03
C SER A 189 -2.03 9.36 12.37
N LYS A 190 -1.38 10.43 12.85
CA LYS A 190 -1.66 11.01 14.18
C LYS A 190 -3.13 11.39 14.37
N ASN A 191 -3.79 11.88 13.33
CA ASN A 191 -5.17 12.36 13.35
C ASN A 191 -6.08 11.57 12.39
N GLY A 192 -5.65 10.40 11.91
CA GLY A 192 -6.42 9.58 10.98
C GLY A 192 -7.60 8.89 11.66
N VAL A 193 -8.73 8.88 10.98
CA VAL A 193 -9.89 8.06 11.35
C VAL A 193 -9.67 6.66 10.78
N THR A 194 -9.68 5.66 11.63
CA THR A 194 -9.45 4.26 11.23
C THR A 194 -10.75 3.47 11.17
N ASN A 195 -10.67 2.28 10.57
CA ASN A 195 -11.77 1.30 10.62
C ASN A 195 -12.18 0.92 12.06
N PHE A 196 -11.28 1.01 13.03
CA PHE A 196 -11.59 0.75 14.45
C PHE A 196 -12.32 1.90 15.14
N ASP A 197 -12.20 3.13 14.62
CA ASP A 197 -12.86 4.33 15.19
C ASP A 197 -14.31 4.46 14.71
N ILE A 198 -14.72 3.69 13.71
CA ILE A 198 -16.01 3.81 13.02
C ILE A 198 -16.93 2.58 13.17
N GLY A 199 -16.53 1.60 13.97
CA GLY A 199 -17.32 0.41 14.31
C GLY A 199 -17.01 -0.82 13.49
#